data_566ec505208361bd6ba9ffcb1fe41b99
#
_entry.id   566ec505208361bd6ba9ffcb1fe41b99
#
_cell.length_a   1.000
_cell.length_b   1.000
_cell.length_c   1.000
_cell.angle_alpha   90.00
_cell.angle_beta   90.00
_cell.angle_gamma   90.00
#
_symmetry.space_group_name_H-M   'P 1'
#
loop_
_entity.id
_entity.type
_entity.pdbx_description
1 polymer ?
#
loop_
_entity_poly.entity_id
_entity_poly.type
_entity_poly.pdbx_seq_one_letter_code
_entity_poly.pdbx_strand_id
1 'polypeptide(L)' 'MKIQIGTNAGNVWKALSNGKLEIKALKKAVKLTEKDLYAALGWLAREEKIFFEENDAEIFVGLI' A
#
# COMPACT_ATOMS: atom_id res chain seq x y z
N MET A 1 -3.98 4.89 -17.02
CA MET A 1 -4.28 4.89 -15.59
C MET A 1 -4.32 3.50 -14.97
N LYS A 2 -5.07 2.56 -15.54
CA LYS A 2 -5.14 1.20 -15.02
C LYS A 2 -3.78 0.50 -14.97
N ILE A 3 -2.98 0.68 -16.04
CA ILE A 3 -1.66 0.07 -16.10
C ILE A 3 -0.77 0.63 -15.01
N GLN A 4 -0.85 1.95 -14.78
CA GLN A 4 -0.06 2.60 -13.75
C GLN A 4 -0.48 2.16 -12.35
N ILE A 5 -1.77 2.00 -12.11
CA ILE A 5 -2.27 1.52 -10.82
C ILE A 5 -1.75 0.11 -10.56
N GLY A 6 -1.79 -0.77 -11.57
CA GLY A 6 -1.30 -2.13 -11.43
C GLY A 6 0.19 -2.18 -11.13
N THR A 7 0.99 -1.35 -11.82
CA THR A 7 2.43 -1.25 -11.58
C THR A 7 2.70 -0.74 -10.17
N ASN A 8 1.99 0.31 -9.77
CA ASN A 8 2.14 0.88 -8.43
C ASN A 8 1.74 -0.13 -7.36
N ALA A 9 0.67 -0.88 -7.59
CA ALA A 9 0.23 -1.91 -6.67
C ALA A 9 1.29 -2.99 -6.50
N GLY A 10 1.95 -3.39 -7.59
CA GLY A 10 3.05 -4.34 -7.53
C GLY A 10 4.22 -3.83 -6.69
N ASN A 11 4.56 -2.55 -6.83
CA ASN A 11 5.63 -1.94 -6.06
C ASN A 11 5.27 -1.85 -4.57
N VAL A 12 4.03 -1.52 -4.28
CA VAL A 12 3.53 -1.49 -2.89
C VAL A 12 3.59 -2.89 -2.29
N TRP A 13 3.15 -3.88 -3.04
CA TRP A 13 3.17 -5.27 -2.60
C TRP A 13 4.58 -5.71 -2.24
N LYS A 14 5.56 -5.37 -3.09
CA LYS A 14 6.97 -5.70 -2.83
C LYS A 14 7.48 -5.01 -1.58
N ALA A 15 7.12 -3.74 -1.39
CA ALA A 15 7.55 -3.00 -0.22
C ALA A 15 7.04 -3.62 1.08
N LEU A 16 5.88 -4.28 1.04
CA LEU A 16 5.28 -4.92 2.20
C LEU A 16 5.77 -6.34 2.43
N SER A 17 6.62 -6.87 1.56
CA SER A 17 7.05 -8.27 1.65
C SER A 17 7.89 -8.57 2.88
N ASN A 18 8.52 -7.56 3.48
CA ASN A 18 9.34 -7.71 4.68
C ASN A 18 8.56 -7.45 5.98
N GLY A 19 7.27 -7.24 5.87
CA GLY A 19 6.42 -6.99 7.03
C GLY A 19 5.54 -5.76 6.83
N LYS A 20 4.62 -5.57 7.74
CA LYS A 20 3.70 -4.43 7.66
C LYS A 20 4.45 -3.11 7.86
N LEU A 21 3.95 -2.07 7.21
CA LEU A 21 4.52 -0.73 7.30
C LEU A 21 3.43 0.27 7.66
N GLU A 22 3.81 1.30 8.40
CA GLU A 22 2.95 2.43 8.65
C GLU A 22 2.79 3.18 7.32
N ILE A 23 1.59 3.73 7.08
CA ILE A 23 1.23 4.25 5.76
C ILE A 23 2.15 5.36 5.25
N LYS A 24 2.65 6.20 6.15
CA LYS A 24 3.57 7.28 5.76
C LYS A 24 4.93 6.72 5.37
N ALA A 25 5.40 5.71 6.09
CA ALA A 25 6.64 5.02 5.76
C ALA A 25 6.51 4.31 4.42
N LEU A 26 5.37 3.69 4.19
CA LEU A 26 5.10 3.03 2.91
C LEU A 26 5.13 4.02 1.76
N LYS A 27 4.50 5.18 1.95
CA LYS A 27 4.50 6.23 0.93
C LYS A 27 5.91 6.63 0.54
N LYS A 28 6.79 6.80 1.53
CA LYS A 28 8.20 7.15 1.28
C LYS A 28 8.95 6.02 0.57
N ALA A 29 8.67 4.79 1.00
CA ALA A 29 9.37 3.63 0.44
C ALA A 29 9.08 3.45 -1.05
N VAL A 30 7.83 3.67 -1.46
CA VAL A 30 7.43 3.48 -2.85
C VAL A 30 7.50 4.75 -3.68
N LYS A 31 7.75 5.90 -3.03
CA LYS A 31 7.89 7.20 -3.69
C LYS A 31 6.70 7.58 -4.54
N LEU A 32 5.51 7.31 -4.04
CA LEU A 32 4.27 7.67 -4.71
C LEU A 32 3.66 8.88 -4.05
N THR A 33 2.86 9.60 -4.82
CA THR A 33 1.99 10.63 -4.25
C THR A 33 0.93 9.94 -3.41
N GLU A 34 0.31 10.70 -2.50
CA GLU A 34 -0.75 10.17 -1.66
C GLU A 34 -1.89 9.60 -2.49
N LYS A 35 -2.26 10.30 -3.55
CA LYS A 35 -3.31 9.87 -4.46
C LYS A 35 -2.99 8.53 -5.12
N ASP A 36 -1.77 8.41 -5.63
CA ASP A 36 -1.36 7.19 -6.33
C ASP A 36 -1.20 6.02 -5.34
N LEU A 37 -0.72 6.31 -4.14
CA LEU A 37 -0.60 5.29 -3.10
C LEU A 37 -1.99 4.75 -2.74
N TYR A 38 -2.95 5.63 -2.50
CA TYR A 38 -4.29 5.18 -2.13
C TYR A 38 -4.98 4.41 -3.24
N ALA A 39 -4.74 4.80 -4.50
CA ALA A 39 -5.27 4.05 -5.63
C ALA A 39 -4.69 2.63 -5.67
N ALA A 40 -3.38 2.50 -5.44
CA ALA A 40 -2.73 1.20 -5.41
C ALA A 40 -3.23 0.35 -4.23
N LEU A 41 -3.40 0.97 -3.06
CA LEU A 41 -3.91 0.26 -1.89
C LEU A 41 -5.35 -0.20 -2.11
N GLY A 42 -6.18 0.64 -2.75
CA GLY A 42 -7.53 0.25 -3.09
C GLY A 42 -7.57 -0.95 -4.01
N TRP A 43 -6.68 -0.96 -5.00
CA TRP A 43 -6.55 -2.10 -5.91
C TRP A 43 -6.20 -3.39 -5.16
N LEU A 44 -5.18 -3.31 -4.28
CA LEU A 44 -4.76 -4.48 -3.52
C LEU A 44 -5.81 -4.93 -2.51
N ALA A 45 -6.51 -3.99 -1.90
CA ALA A 45 -7.57 -4.31 -0.95
C ALA A 45 -8.73 -5.02 -1.65
N ARG A 46 -9.07 -4.56 -2.86
CA ARG A 46 -10.11 -5.19 -3.67
C ARG A 46 -9.74 -6.63 -4.02
N GLU A 47 -8.44 -6.88 -4.24
CA GLU A 47 -7.93 -8.22 -4.56
C GLU A 47 -7.69 -9.05 -3.30
N GLU A 48 -8.00 -8.51 -2.15
CA GLU A 48 -7.83 -9.16 -0.86
C GLU A 48 -6.37 -9.59 -0.61
N LYS A 49 -5.43 -8.73 -1.04
CA LYS A 49 -4.00 -8.99 -0.89
C LYS A 49 -3.40 -8.33 0.33
N ILE A 50 -4.08 -7.34 0.91
CA ILE A 50 -3.57 -6.57 2.03
C ILE A 50 -4.64 -6.42 3.11
N PHE A 51 -4.17 -6.09 4.31
CA PHE A 51 -5.04 -5.71 5.42
C PHE A 51 -4.57 -4.39 5.99
N PHE A 52 -5.48 -3.71 6.67
CA PHE A 52 -5.18 -2.46 7.36
C PHE A 52 -5.32 -2.67 8.86
N GLU A 53 -4.43 -2.05 9.62
CA GLU A 53 -4.46 -2.13 11.07
C GLU A 53 -4.33 -0.71 11.61
N GLU A 54 -5.31 -0.28 12.39
CA GLU A 54 -5.27 1.04 13.00
C GLU A 54 -4.79 0.91 14.43
N ASN A 55 -3.78 1.70 14.80
CA ASN A 55 -3.19 1.65 16.12
C ASN A 55 -2.92 3.10 16.54
N ASP A 56 -3.69 3.56 17.52
CA ASP A 56 -3.71 4.96 17.92
C ASP A 56 -4.08 5.83 16.71
N ALA A 57 -3.24 6.78 16.32
CA ALA A 57 -3.51 7.62 15.17
C ALA A 57 -2.79 7.13 13.91
N GLU A 58 -2.18 5.94 13.98
CA GLU A 58 -1.40 5.42 12.88
C GLU A 58 -2.11 4.28 12.18
N ILE A 59 -1.91 4.21 10.86
CA ILE A 59 -2.47 3.14 10.04
C ILE A 59 -1.32 2.32 9.50
N PHE A 60 -1.38 1.02 9.73
CA PHE A 60 -0.42 0.07 9.21
C PHE A 60 -1.04 -0.75 8.10
N VAL A 61 -0.25 -1.11 7.12
CA VAL A 61 -0.66 -1.94 5.98
C VAL A 61 0.23 -3.16 5.94
N GLY A 62 -0.37 -4.31 5.78
CA GLY A 62 0.37 -5.56 5.67
C GLY A 62 -0.21 -6.48 4.62
N LEU A 63 0.56 -7.49 4.24
CA LEU A 63 0.11 -8.51 3.31
C LEU A 63 -0.71 -9.58 4.04
N ILE A 64 -1.75 -10.05 3.37
CA ILE A 64 -2.54 -11.15 3.89
C ILE A 64 -1.81 -12.48 3.67
#